data_51c4eee5d9c800f184980e8bdd0e99ee
#
_entry.id   51c4eee5d9c800f184980e8bdd0e99ee
#
_cell.length_a   1.000
_cell.length_b   1.000
_cell.length_c   1.000
_cell.angle_alpha   90.00
_cell.angle_beta   90.00
_cell.angle_gamma   90.00
#
_symmetry.space_group_name_H-M   'P 1'
#
loop_
_entity.id
_entity.type
_entity.pdbx_description
1 polymer ?
#
loop_
_entity_poly.entity_id
_entity_poly.type
_entity_poly.pdbx_seq_one_letter_code
_entity_poly.pdbx_strand_id
1 'polypeptide(L)'
;VYKRQIIHHHIMNIFVTNPCPHKSARVLPDKHIVKMPLETCQMLAVVYSKWYFNWGDELLHKKDGSPYNTKKGAFRGHPCTVWAAQDFKNTAWLIAHGVSLCLEYYQRYKKIHSCSNTINEAKEVFFKYSNQEDLTGSREVKTFAFAGPDEFKFDTSIDTFTAYKRYI
;
A
#
# COMPACT_ATOMS: atom_id res chain seq x y z
N VAL A 1 0.09 -8.70 -25.64
CA VAL A 1 -0.54 -9.49 -24.56
C VAL A 1 0.22 -9.34 -23.27
N TYR A 2 1.51 -9.60 -23.30
CA TYR A 2 2.39 -9.47 -22.14
C TYR A 2 2.37 -8.04 -21.57
N LYS A 3 2.48 -7.01 -22.43
CA LYS A 3 2.44 -5.61 -22.01
C LYS A 3 1.11 -5.23 -21.36
N ARG A 4 -0.01 -5.77 -21.86
CA ARG A 4 -1.33 -5.53 -21.28
C ARG A 4 -1.46 -6.14 -19.89
N GLN A 5 -0.95 -7.34 -19.71
CA GLN A 5 -0.95 -8.01 -18.40
C GLN A 5 -0.14 -7.22 -17.38
N ILE A 6 1.02 -6.71 -17.77
CA ILE A 6 1.85 -5.86 -16.91
C ILE A 6 1.09 -4.60 -16.50
N ILE A 7 0.41 -3.94 -17.45
CA ILE A 7 -0.38 -2.75 -17.18
C ILE A 7 -1.49 -3.03 -16.16
N HIS A 8 -2.23 -4.13 -16.33
CA HIS A 8 -3.28 -4.52 -15.40
C HIS A 8 -2.73 -4.82 -14.00
N HIS A 9 -1.62 -5.53 -13.91
CA HIS A 9 -1.01 -5.86 -12.64
C HIS A 9 -0.42 -4.66 -11.92
N HIS A 10 -0.13 -3.57 -12.64
CA HIS A 10 0.42 -2.35 -12.06
C HIS A 10 -0.64 -1.36 -11.56
N ILE A 11 -1.94 -1.62 -11.75
CA ILE A 11 -2.99 -0.70 -11.37
C ILE A 11 -3.06 -0.53 -9.85
N MET A 12 -2.90 -1.63 -9.09
CA MET A 12 -2.93 -1.57 -7.63
C MET A 12 -2.26 -2.81 -7.04
N ASN A 13 -1.28 -2.62 -6.16
CA ASN A 13 -0.62 -3.73 -5.49
C ASN A 13 0.16 -3.26 -4.27
N ILE A 14 0.56 -4.19 -3.42
CA ILE A 14 1.47 -3.95 -2.30
C ILE A 14 2.78 -4.74 -2.41
N PHE A 15 2.81 -5.80 -3.20
CA PHE A 15 4.00 -6.65 -3.42
C PHE A 15 4.71 -7.00 -2.12
N VAL A 16 3.97 -7.58 -1.18
CA VAL A 16 4.52 -7.92 0.12
C VAL A 16 5.41 -9.16 0.04
N THR A 17 6.68 -9.00 0.34
CA THR A 17 7.69 -10.06 0.27
C THR A 17 8.21 -10.48 1.64
N ASN A 18 7.83 -9.77 2.70
CA ASN A 18 8.27 -10.02 4.06
C ASN A 18 7.24 -9.44 5.03
N PRO A 19 7.01 -10.06 6.20
CA PRO A 19 6.12 -9.49 7.22
C PRO A 19 6.58 -8.12 7.73
N CYS A 20 7.88 -7.85 7.72
CA CYS A 20 8.41 -6.55 8.06
C CYS A 20 8.29 -5.61 6.85
N PRO A 21 7.56 -4.48 6.97
CA PRO A 21 7.35 -3.57 5.84
C PRO A 21 8.67 -3.01 5.29
N HIS A 22 9.64 -2.77 6.15
CA HIS A 22 10.94 -2.26 5.77
C HIS A 22 11.74 -3.30 4.93
N LYS A 23 11.79 -4.55 5.40
CA LYS A 23 12.44 -5.62 4.65
C LYS A 23 11.73 -5.94 3.35
N SER A 24 10.39 -5.84 3.35
CA SER A 24 9.59 -6.03 2.15
C SER A 24 9.96 -5.03 1.06
N ALA A 25 10.10 -3.75 1.41
CA ALA A 25 10.46 -2.72 0.45
C ALA A 25 11.87 -2.91 -0.14
N ARG A 26 12.83 -3.33 0.68
CA ARG A 26 14.25 -3.40 0.29
C ARG A 26 14.54 -4.33 -0.88
N VAL A 27 13.76 -5.36 -1.07
CA VAL A 27 14.02 -6.38 -2.09
C VAL A 27 13.25 -6.12 -3.40
N LEU A 28 12.46 -5.04 -3.46
CA LEU A 28 11.70 -4.74 -4.66
C LEU A 28 12.61 -4.22 -5.78
N PRO A 29 12.31 -4.57 -7.05
CA PRO A 29 13.01 -4.01 -8.19
C PRO A 29 12.84 -2.49 -8.28
N ASP A 30 13.74 -1.81 -8.97
CA ASP A 30 13.75 -0.35 -9.10
C ASP A 30 12.42 0.21 -9.59
N LYS A 31 11.82 -0.39 -10.61
CA LYS A 31 10.54 0.06 -11.15
C LYS A 31 9.41 0.03 -10.13
N HIS A 32 9.44 -0.92 -9.20
CA HIS A 32 8.46 -1.00 -8.11
C HIS A 32 8.70 0.08 -7.07
N ILE A 33 9.95 0.34 -6.73
CA ILE A 33 10.31 1.42 -5.80
C ILE A 33 9.88 2.79 -6.35
N VAL A 34 9.94 2.98 -7.66
CA VAL A 34 9.48 4.22 -8.30
C VAL A 34 7.96 4.35 -8.24
N LYS A 35 7.22 3.28 -8.49
CA LYS A 35 5.77 3.33 -8.74
C LYS A 35 4.91 3.03 -7.51
N MET A 36 5.33 2.12 -6.65
CA MET A 36 4.48 1.65 -5.54
C MET A 36 4.11 2.72 -4.52
N PRO A 37 4.92 3.76 -4.23
CA PRO A 37 4.47 4.82 -3.35
C PRO A 37 3.18 5.50 -3.82
N LEU A 38 3.01 5.69 -5.12
CA LEU A 38 1.77 6.25 -5.66
C LEU A 38 0.57 5.34 -5.39
N GLU A 39 0.71 4.05 -5.61
CA GLU A 39 -0.37 3.10 -5.37
C GLU A 39 -0.72 3.01 -3.89
N THR A 40 0.27 3.10 -3.01
CA THR A 40 0.04 3.20 -1.56
C THR A 40 -0.81 4.42 -1.21
N CYS A 41 -0.51 5.58 -1.78
CA CYS A 41 -1.28 6.80 -1.57
C CYS A 41 -2.72 6.65 -2.07
N GLN A 42 -2.90 6.06 -3.23
CA GLN A 42 -4.23 5.81 -3.81
C GLN A 42 -5.07 4.89 -2.91
N MET A 43 -4.49 3.82 -2.40
CA MET A 43 -5.17 2.91 -1.48
C MET A 43 -5.57 3.62 -0.18
N LEU A 44 -4.64 4.35 0.43
CA LEU A 44 -4.89 5.04 1.70
C LEU A 44 -5.97 6.11 1.56
N ALA A 45 -5.99 6.85 0.44
CA ALA A 45 -7.04 7.82 0.18
C ALA A 45 -8.43 7.17 0.19
N VAL A 46 -8.58 6.02 -0.46
CA VAL A 46 -9.85 5.27 -0.49
C VAL A 46 -10.18 4.69 0.88
N VAL A 47 -9.19 4.15 1.59
CA VAL A 47 -9.39 3.59 2.94
C VAL A 47 -9.92 4.66 3.90
N TYR A 48 -9.41 5.88 3.84
CA TYR A 48 -9.84 6.97 4.72
C TYR A 48 -11.19 7.57 4.33
N SER A 49 -11.66 7.34 3.11
CA SER A 49 -12.86 7.95 2.53
C SER A 49 -14.15 7.32 3.06
N LYS A 50 -15.27 7.82 2.57
CA LYS A 50 -16.63 7.32 2.85
C LYS A 50 -16.81 5.82 2.57
N TRP A 51 -15.93 5.25 1.74
CA TRP A 51 -16.05 3.84 1.35
C TRP A 51 -15.61 2.87 2.46
N TYR A 52 -14.81 3.33 3.40
CA TYR A 52 -14.31 2.50 4.50
C TYR A 52 -14.37 3.22 5.85
N PHE A 53 -13.32 3.94 6.23
CA PHE A 53 -13.23 4.55 7.56
C PHE A 53 -14.12 5.78 7.73
N ASN A 54 -14.51 6.41 6.65
CA ASN A 54 -15.34 7.62 6.66
C ASN A 54 -14.73 8.77 7.47
N TRP A 55 -13.42 8.90 7.41
CA TRP A 55 -12.72 10.02 8.07
C TRP A 55 -12.79 11.29 7.23
N GLY A 56 -12.79 11.17 5.91
CA GLY A 56 -12.91 12.28 4.98
C GLY A 56 -12.55 11.88 3.55
N ASP A 57 -13.25 12.46 2.58
CA ASP A 57 -13.10 12.06 1.17
C ASP A 57 -11.90 12.70 0.45
N GLU A 58 -11.34 13.77 1.02
CA GLU A 58 -10.28 14.55 0.38
C GLU A 58 -9.15 14.87 1.37
N LEU A 59 -8.81 13.92 2.24
CA LEU A 59 -7.82 14.11 3.29
C LEU A 59 -6.38 14.06 2.80
N LEU A 60 -6.12 13.33 1.71
CA LEU A 60 -4.77 13.19 1.17
C LEU A 60 -4.61 14.02 -0.10
N HIS A 61 -3.46 14.68 -0.22
CA HIS A 61 -3.17 15.60 -1.30
C HIS A 61 -1.99 15.11 -2.14
N LYS A 62 -2.09 15.33 -3.45
CA LYS A 62 -1.01 15.10 -4.40
C LYS A 62 0.08 16.15 -4.24
N LYS A 63 1.19 15.95 -4.93
CA LYS A 63 2.32 16.89 -4.91
C LYS A 63 1.93 18.32 -5.28
N ASP A 64 0.98 18.49 -6.21
CA ASP A 64 0.50 19.80 -6.65
C ASP A 64 -0.50 20.46 -5.69
N GLY A 65 -0.84 19.81 -4.58
CA GLY A 65 -1.78 20.30 -3.58
C GLY A 65 -3.23 19.92 -3.84
N SER A 66 -3.56 19.34 -5.01
CA SER A 66 -4.91 18.88 -5.27
C SER A 66 -5.20 17.59 -4.49
N PRO A 67 -6.45 17.38 -4.02
CA PRO A 67 -6.77 16.18 -3.28
C PRO A 67 -6.89 14.96 -4.19
N TYR A 68 -6.63 13.77 -3.62
CA TYR A 68 -7.01 12.52 -4.26
C TYR A 68 -8.54 12.42 -4.34
N ASN A 69 -9.06 12.18 -5.54
CA ASN A 69 -10.50 12.06 -5.74
C ASN A 69 -10.97 10.65 -5.36
N THR A 70 -11.86 10.58 -4.36
CA THR A 70 -12.40 9.31 -3.86
C THR A 70 -13.90 9.15 -4.08
N LYS A 71 -14.55 10.09 -4.76
CA LYS A 71 -16.01 10.11 -4.93
C LYS A 71 -16.55 8.86 -5.60
N LYS A 72 -15.89 8.38 -6.64
CA LYS A 72 -16.32 7.19 -7.39
C LYS A 72 -15.80 5.89 -6.75
N GLY A 73 -14.94 5.98 -5.76
CA GLY A 73 -14.38 4.82 -5.08
C GLY A 73 -13.57 3.91 -6.00
N ALA A 74 -12.75 4.48 -6.88
CA ALA A 74 -11.85 3.70 -7.71
C ALA A 74 -10.98 2.81 -6.81
N PHE A 75 -10.86 1.54 -7.19
CA PHE A 75 -10.10 0.51 -6.47
C PHE A 75 -10.64 0.12 -5.09
N ARG A 76 -11.84 0.58 -4.68
CA ARG A 76 -12.42 0.21 -3.38
C ARG A 76 -12.61 -1.30 -3.20
N GLY A 77 -12.88 -2.01 -4.28
CA GLY A 77 -13.06 -3.47 -4.25
C GLY A 77 -11.78 -4.27 -4.51
N HIS A 78 -10.66 -3.62 -4.74
CA HIS A 78 -9.40 -4.30 -5.00
C HIS A 78 -8.91 -5.04 -3.74
N PRO A 79 -8.38 -6.27 -3.87
CA PRO A 79 -7.97 -7.08 -2.70
C PRO A 79 -7.03 -6.37 -1.75
N CYS A 80 -6.08 -5.59 -2.25
CA CYS A 80 -5.14 -4.86 -1.41
C CYS A 80 -5.82 -3.73 -0.63
N THR A 81 -6.76 -3.02 -1.26
CA THR A 81 -7.53 -1.95 -0.61
C THR A 81 -8.43 -2.52 0.47
N VAL A 82 -9.15 -3.59 0.15
CA VAL A 82 -10.01 -4.31 1.11
C VAL A 82 -9.19 -4.78 2.31
N TRP A 83 -8.07 -5.41 2.07
CA TRP A 83 -7.15 -5.86 3.11
C TRP A 83 -6.69 -4.70 4.01
N ALA A 84 -6.25 -3.60 3.41
CA ALA A 84 -5.77 -2.43 4.16
C ALA A 84 -6.85 -1.85 5.08
N ALA A 85 -8.11 -1.91 4.66
CA ALA A 85 -9.24 -1.37 5.40
C ALA A 85 -9.83 -2.33 6.45
N GLN A 86 -9.45 -3.60 6.44
CA GLN A 86 -10.01 -4.61 7.36
C GLN A 86 -9.60 -4.42 8.81
N ASP A 87 -8.43 -3.87 9.05
CA ASP A 87 -7.86 -3.74 10.38
C ASP A 87 -6.89 -2.56 10.39
N PHE A 88 -6.88 -1.79 11.48
CA PHE A 88 -5.92 -0.69 11.63
C PHE A 88 -4.46 -1.16 11.59
N LYS A 89 -4.18 -2.39 12.00
CA LYS A 89 -2.83 -2.98 11.86
C LYS A 89 -2.41 -3.09 10.41
N ASN A 90 -3.34 -3.49 9.53
CA ASN A 90 -3.09 -3.57 8.09
C ASN A 90 -2.84 -2.18 7.51
N THR A 91 -3.65 -1.19 7.91
CA THR A 91 -3.46 0.20 7.49
C THR A 91 -2.11 0.72 7.96
N ALA A 92 -1.76 0.50 9.21
CA ALA A 92 -0.46 0.92 9.77
C ALA A 92 0.71 0.25 9.04
N TRP A 93 0.59 -1.03 8.70
CA TRP A 93 1.59 -1.74 7.92
C TRP A 93 1.77 -1.10 6.54
N LEU A 94 0.67 -0.80 5.87
CA LEU A 94 0.70 -0.17 4.54
C LEU A 94 1.39 1.20 4.60
N ILE A 95 1.10 2.00 5.62
CA ILE A 95 1.76 3.30 5.83
C ILE A 95 3.27 3.11 6.04
N ALA A 96 3.66 2.19 6.94
CA ALA A 96 5.06 1.91 7.21
C ALA A 96 5.80 1.39 5.97
N HIS A 97 5.13 0.58 5.15
CA HIS A 97 5.66 0.13 3.86
C HIS A 97 5.85 1.31 2.91
N GLY A 98 4.89 2.22 2.83
CA GLY A 98 5.00 3.43 2.02
C GLY A 98 6.18 4.30 2.43
N VAL A 99 6.38 4.50 3.73
CA VAL A 99 7.55 5.21 4.26
C VAL A 99 8.84 4.50 3.84
N SER A 100 8.87 3.18 3.98
CA SER A 100 10.05 2.38 3.62
C SER A 100 10.36 2.42 2.12
N LEU A 101 9.33 2.41 1.28
CA LEU A 101 9.49 2.59 -0.16
C LEU A 101 10.14 3.94 -0.51
N CYS A 102 9.70 5.00 0.13
CA CYS A 102 10.27 6.34 -0.08
C CYS A 102 11.71 6.44 0.41
N LEU A 103 12.03 5.80 1.54
CA LEU A 103 13.40 5.72 2.04
C LEU A 103 14.28 4.94 1.08
N GLU A 104 13.81 3.81 0.56
CA GLU A 104 14.53 3.01 -0.42
C GLU A 104 14.74 3.77 -1.72
N TYR A 105 13.75 4.52 -2.17
CA TYR A 105 13.89 5.42 -3.32
C TYR A 105 15.01 6.44 -3.11
N TYR A 106 15.04 7.07 -1.94
CA TYR A 106 16.11 8.02 -1.61
C TYR A 106 17.48 7.36 -1.59
N GLN A 107 17.59 6.15 -1.02
CA GLN A 107 18.83 5.39 -1.00
C GLN A 107 19.36 5.11 -2.41
N ARG A 108 18.49 4.73 -3.33
CA ARG A 108 18.86 4.33 -4.70
C ARG A 108 19.11 5.53 -5.62
N TYR A 109 18.30 6.58 -5.52
CA TYR A 109 18.29 7.68 -6.48
C TYR A 109 18.79 9.02 -5.93
N LYS A 110 18.99 9.12 -4.62
CA LYS A 110 19.38 10.35 -3.93
C LYS A 110 18.42 11.51 -4.19
N LYS A 111 17.15 11.19 -4.35
CA LYS A 111 16.05 12.14 -4.55
C LYS A 111 14.89 11.79 -3.63
N ILE A 112 14.15 12.82 -3.20
CA ILE A 112 12.91 12.63 -2.44
C ILE A 112 11.80 12.24 -3.40
N HIS A 113 11.13 11.12 -3.13
CA HIS A 113 10.00 10.68 -3.93
C HIS A 113 8.86 11.69 -3.86
N SER A 114 8.20 11.93 -5.01
CA SER A 114 7.10 12.90 -5.08
C SER A 114 5.92 12.57 -4.17
N CYS A 115 5.75 11.32 -3.76
CA CYS A 115 4.69 10.88 -2.86
C CYS A 115 5.07 10.93 -1.37
N SER A 116 6.31 11.30 -1.03
CA SER A 116 6.77 11.30 0.38
C SER A 116 5.91 12.17 1.27
N ASN A 117 5.54 13.36 0.83
CA ASN A 117 4.70 14.27 1.61
C ASN A 117 3.30 13.68 1.82
N THR A 118 2.73 13.05 0.79
CA THR A 118 1.41 12.41 0.89
C THR A 118 1.42 11.25 1.87
N ILE A 119 2.47 10.44 1.87
CA ILE A 119 2.61 9.32 2.80
C ILE A 119 2.76 9.83 4.24
N ASN A 120 3.52 10.90 4.46
CA ASN A 120 3.62 11.53 5.76
C ASN A 120 2.28 12.11 6.21
N GLU A 121 1.54 12.73 5.32
CA GLU A 121 0.17 13.21 5.58
C GLU A 121 -0.75 12.06 5.95
N ALA A 122 -0.67 10.94 5.24
CA ALA A 122 -1.46 9.74 5.54
C ALA A 122 -1.16 9.21 6.95
N LYS A 123 0.11 9.25 7.35
CA LYS A 123 0.54 8.86 8.70
C LYS A 123 -0.06 9.79 9.75
N GLU A 124 -0.01 11.10 9.53
CA GLU A 124 -0.58 12.10 10.44
C GLU A 124 -2.10 11.95 10.58
N VAL A 125 -2.80 11.77 9.46
CA VAL A 125 -4.25 11.51 9.44
C VAL A 125 -4.58 10.26 10.24
N PHE A 126 -3.84 9.18 10.03
CA PHE A 126 -4.04 7.94 10.76
C PHE A 126 -3.92 8.11 12.26
N PHE A 127 -2.87 8.79 12.73
CA PHE A 127 -2.70 9.06 14.17
C PHE A 127 -3.77 9.97 14.74
N LYS A 128 -4.25 10.92 13.94
CA LYS A 128 -5.29 11.85 14.38
C LYS A 128 -6.65 11.17 14.56
N TYR A 129 -7.03 10.28 13.66
CA TYR A 129 -8.38 9.72 13.60
C TYR A 129 -8.48 8.33 14.20
N SER A 130 -7.41 7.55 14.24
CA SER A 130 -7.44 6.26 14.91
C SER A 130 -7.32 6.42 16.41
N ASN A 131 -8.04 5.59 17.16
CA ASN A 131 -7.85 5.52 18.61
C ASN A 131 -6.59 4.68 18.87
N GLN A 132 -5.61 5.25 19.62
CA GLN A 132 -4.38 4.53 19.94
C GLN A 132 -4.63 3.25 20.75
N GLU A 133 -5.73 3.17 21.48
CA GLU A 133 -6.12 1.97 22.20
C GLU A 133 -6.40 0.80 21.25
N ASP A 134 -6.90 1.09 20.04
CA ASP A 134 -7.16 0.09 19.02
C ASP A 134 -5.87 -0.54 18.47
N LEU A 135 -4.73 0.07 18.75
CA LEU A 135 -3.41 -0.41 18.36
C LEU A 135 -2.67 -1.12 19.49
N THR A 136 -3.31 -1.28 20.67
CA THR A 136 -2.71 -2.01 21.78
C THR A 136 -2.68 -3.51 21.47
N GLY A 137 -1.62 -4.18 21.90
CA GLY A 137 -1.39 -5.59 21.62
C GLY A 137 -0.37 -5.79 20.50
N SER A 138 -0.33 -6.99 19.92
CA SER A 138 0.58 -7.30 18.83
C SER A 138 0.26 -6.45 17.60
N ARG A 139 1.24 -5.71 17.11
CA ARG A 139 1.14 -4.96 15.84
C ARG A 139 1.50 -5.82 14.63
N GLU A 140 1.75 -7.09 14.86
CA GLU A 140 2.08 -8.02 13.80
C GLU A 140 0.88 -8.27 12.90
N VAL A 141 1.07 -8.08 11.60
CA VAL A 141 0.10 -8.45 10.58
C VAL A 141 0.34 -9.92 10.24
N LYS A 142 -0.70 -10.74 10.41
CA LYS A 142 -0.60 -12.20 10.22
C LYS A 142 -0.95 -12.65 8.82
N THR A 143 -1.85 -11.93 8.15
CA THR A 143 -2.31 -12.28 6.81
C THR A 143 -2.22 -11.09 5.88
N PHE A 144 -1.87 -11.36 4.62
CA PHE A 144 -1.71 -10.33 3.59
C PHE A 144 -2.50 -10.71 2.35
N ALA A 145 -3.03 -9.70 1.66
CA ALA A 145 -3.63 -9.91 0.34
C ALA A 145 -2.56 -10.25 -0.69
N PHE A 146 -2.94 -11.10 -1.64
CA PHE A 146 -2.13 -11.38 -2.82
C PHE A 146 -2.90 -10.97 -4.07
N ALA A 147 -2.35 -10.03 -4.83
CA ALA A 147 -2.93 -9.50 -6.06
C ALA A 147 -2.03 -9.80 -7.26
N GLY A 148 -1.67 -11.07 -7.41
CA GLY A 148 -0.86 -11.57 -8.51
C GLY A 148 -1.61 -12.59 -9.35
N PRO A 149 -0.89 -13.27 -10.26
CA PRO A 149 -1.48 -14.32 -11.10
C PRO A 149 -2.12 -15.45 -10.28
N ASP A 150 -3.23 -15.99 -10.78
CA ASP A 150 -4.00 -17.04 -10.10
C ASP A 150 -3.15 -18.28 -9.82
N GLU A 151 -2.20 -18.62 -10.69
CA GLU A 151 -1.31 -19.76 -10.51
C GLU A 151 -0.53 -19.70 -9.19
N PHE A 152 -0.20 -18.51 -8.71
CA PHE A 152 0.45 -18.32 -7.41
C PHE A 152 -0.56 -18.17 -6.29
N LYS A 153 -1.71 -17.59 -6.58
CA LYS A 153 -2.76 -17.31 -5.60
C LYS A 153 -3.41 -18.57 -5.03
N PHE A 154 -3.59 -19.59 -5.87
CA PHE A 154 -4.24 -20.83 -5.50
C PHE A 154 -3.26 -21.97 -5.17
N ASP A 155 -1.96 -21.71 -5.22
CA ASP A 155 -0.96 -22.68 -4.79
C ASP A 155 -0.84 -22.66 -3.27
N THR A 156 -1.48 -23.61 -2.60
CA THR A 156 -1.46 -23.72 -1.14
C THR A 156 -0.13 -24.24 -0.59
N SER A 157 0.80 -24.67 -1.47
CA SER A 157 2.13 -25.11 -1.04
C SER A 157 3.08 -23.95 -0.75
N ILE A 158 2.73 -22.73 -1.12
CA ILE A 158 3.54 -21.53 -0.92
C ILE A 158 2.76 -20.48 -0.12
N ASP A 159 3.47 -19.70 0.69
CA ASP A 159 2.88 -18.56 1.38
C ASP A 159 2.81 -17.32 0.47
N THR A 160 2.13 -16.28 0.95
CA THR A 160 1.95 -15.02 0.21
C THR A 160 3.30 -14.37 -0.14
N PHE A 161 4.26 -14.42 0.75
CA PHE A 161 5.57 -13.81 0.53
C PHE A 161 6.32 -14.51 -0.59
N THR A 162 6.31 -15.83 -0.60
CA THR A 162 6.91 -16.64 -1.66
C THR A 162 6.21 -16.40 -2.99
N ALA A 163 4.87 -16.32 -2.99
CA ALA A 163 4.07 -16.03 -4.17
C ALA A 163 4.47 -14.67 -4.78
N TYR A 164 4.59 -13.63 -3.98
CA TYR A 164 5.02 -12.32 -4.48
C TYR A 164 6.46 -12.35 -5.01
N LYS A 165 7.37 -13.04 -4.33
CA LYS A 165 8.76 -13.17 -4.81
C LYS A 165 8.82 -13.87 -6.17
N ARG A 166 8.01 -14.88 -6.37
CA ARG A 166 7.93 -15.58 -7.67
C ARG A 166 7.29 -14.74 -8.76
N TYR A 167 6.32 -13.92 -8.38
CA TYR A 167 5.63 -13.02 -9.30
C TYR A 167 6.52 -11.86 -9.74
N ILE A 168 7.31 -11.30 -8.82
CA ILE A 168 8.20 -10.18 -9.11
C ILE A 168 9.36 -10.61 -10.01
#